data_407b2a01df584e2eff12450b87f8e9e8
#
_entry.id   407b2a01df584e2eff12450b87f8e9e8
#
_cell.length_a   1.000
_cell.length_b   1.000
_cell.length_c   1.000
_cell.angle_alpha   90.00
_cell.angle_beta   90.00
_cell.angle_gamma   90.00
#
_symmetry.space_group_name_H-M   'P 1'
#
loop_
_entity.id
_entity.type
_entity.pdbx_description
1 polymer ?
#
loop_
_entity_poly.entity_id
_entity_poly.type
_entity_poly.pdbx_seq_one_letter_code
_entity_poly.pdbx_strand_id
1 'polypeptide(L)'
;MGKVLAVCISEQKGTIKHPVSEIAVRSQHGIEGDAHAGNWHRQISLLATESVEPMRKKLDSDRLKTENPLFSLPAGVFAENILTEGIDLKTLPVGTRLQVGEAVLCVTQIGKECHADCAIRKAVGDCVMPREGIFTVVEKDGIIRPGDPIAIL
;
A
#
# COMPACT_ATOMS: atom_id res chain seq x y z
N MET A 1 -1.93 15.74 8.48
CA MET A 1 -2.71 15.34 7.31
C MET A 1 -1.78 14.76 6.25
N GLY A 2 -2.18 13.69 5.60
CA GLY A 2 -1.39 13.04 4.58
C GLY A 2 -1.97 13.20 3.19
N LYS A 3 -1.31 12.57 2.23
CA LYS A 3 -1.69 12.64 0.82
C LYS A 3 -1.46 11.29 0.15
N VAL A 4 -2.31 10.93 -0.81
CA VAL A 4 -2.14 9.77 -1.67
C VAL A 4 -1.13 10.11 -2.76
N LEU A 5 -0.05 9.32 -2.86
CA LEU A 5 0.93 9.45 -3.94
C LEU A 5 0.60 8.58 -5.13
N ALA A 6 0.14 7.36 -4.88
CA ALA A 6 -0.19 6.41 -5.95
C ALA A 6 -1.25 5.44 -5.47
N VAL A 7 -2.02 4.91 -6.42
CA VAL A 7 -2.99 3.84 -6.20
C VAL A 7 -2.67 2.68 -7.15
N CYS A 8 -2.62 1.46 -6.62
CA CYS A 8 -2.09 0.29 -7.33
C CYS A 8 -2.98 -0.93 -7.14
N ILE A 9 -3.06 -1.75 -8.17
CA ILE A 9 -3.82 -3.02 -8.14
C ILE A 9 -3.03 -4.14 -8.80
N SER A 10 -3.44 -5.37 -8.53
CA SER A 10 -2.94 -6.55 -9.23
C SER A 10 -4.06 -7.58 -9.40
N GLU A 11 -3.90 -8.48 -10.36
CA GLU A 11 -4.86 -9.56 -10.60
C GLU A 11 -4.65 -10.73 -9.66
N GLN A 12 -3.44 -10.90 -9.11
CA GLN A 12 -3.07 -12.02 -8.25
C GLN A 12 -2.48 -11.54 -6.93
N LYS A 13 -2.74 -12.30 -5.86
CA LYS A 13 -2.13 -12.07 -4.55
C LYS A 13 -0.65 -12.46 -4.57
N GLY A 14 0.15 -11.81 -3.72
CA GLY A 14 1.57 -12.13 -3.58
C GLY A 14 2.43 -11.65 -4.74
N THR A 15 1.91 -10.80 -5.61
CA THR A 15 2.63 -10.22 -6.74
C THR A 15 2.77 -8.72 -6.61
N ILE A 16 3.68 -8.16 -7.39
CA ILE A 16 3.84 -6.71 -7.52
C ILE A 16 2.54 -6.13 -8.09
N LYS A 17 2.09 -5.01 -7.50
CA LYS A 17 0.95 -4.26 -8.03
C LYS A 17 1.44 -3.16 -8.97
N HIS A 18 0.57 -2.69 -9.83
CA HIS A 18 0.91 -1.63 -10.78
C HIS A 18 0.03 -0.40 -10.56
N PRO A 19 0.57 0.82 -10.78
CA PRO A 19 -0.18 2.05 -10.61
C PRO A 19 -1.31 2.18 -11.63
N VAL A 20 -2.43 2.74 -11.17
CA VAL A 20 -3.57 3.10 -12.01
C VAL A 20 -3.97 4.54 -11.74
N SER A 21 -4.83 5.12 -12.59
CA SER A 21 -5.23 6.52 -12.47
C SER A 21 -6.18 6.79 -11.31
N GLU A 22 -6.95 5.78 -10.92
CA GLU A 22 -7.90 5.87 -9.80
C GLU A 22 -8.33 4.48 -9.38
N ILE A 23 -8.85 4.36 -8.16
CA ILE A 23 -9.46 3.11 -7.67
C ILE A 23 -10.86 3.40 -7.15
N ALA A 24 -11.79 2.49 -7.45
CA ALA A 24 -13.14 2.50 -6.87
C ALA A 24 -13.16 1.56 -5.68
N VAL A 25 -13.49 2.07 -4.50
CA VAL A 25 -13.54 1.27 -3.28
C VAL A 25 -14.98 1.11 -2.82
N ARG A 26 -15.31 -0.09 -2.34
CA ARG A 26 -16.66 -0.45 -1.90
C ARG A 26 -16.64 -1.13 -0.55
N SER A 27 -17.59 -0.78 0.29
CA SER A 27 -17.75 -1.42 1.61
C SER A 27 -17.99 -2.93 1.43
N GLN A 28 -17.46 -3.73 2.36
CA GLN A 28 -17.52 -5.19 2.36
C GLN A 28 -16.85 -5.85 1.15
N HIS A 29 -16.04 -5.12 0.41
CA HIS A 29 -15.37 -5.64 -0.77
C HIS A 29 -13.90 -5.18 -0.87
N GLY A 30 -13.64 -3.88 -0.91
CA GLY A 30 -12.32 -3.31 -1.12
C GLY A 30 -12.23 -2.61 -2.47
N ILE A 31 -11.12 -2.78 -3.17
CA ILE A 31 -10.90 -2.14 -4.48
C ILE A 31 -11.43 -3.02 -5.60
N GLU A 32 -12.28 -2.47 -6.45
CA GLU A 32 -12.74 -3.19 -7.63
C GLU A 32 -11.56 -3.53 -8.54
N GLY A 33 -11.48 -4.80 -8.95
CA GLY A 33 -10.43 -5.28 -9.84
C GLY A 33 -9.13 -5.68 -9.16
N ASP A 34 -9.02 -5.53 -7.83
CA ASP A 34 -7.82 -5.93 -7.10
C ASP A 34 -7.93 -7.34 -6.53
N ALA A 35 -6.78 -8.04 -6.48
CA ALA A 35 -6.71 -9.41 -6.00
C ALA A 35 -7.11 -9.57 -4.53
N HIS A 36 -6.91 -8.53 -3.70
CA HIS A 36 -7.25 -8.55 -2.28
C HIS A 36 -8.68 -8.15 -1.98
N ALA A 37 -9.48 -7.83 -3.01
CA ALA A 37 -10.89 -7.51 -2.83
C ALA A 37 -11.64 -8.73 -2.25
N GLY A 38 -12.57 -8.48 -1.34
CA GLY A 38 -13.34 -9.51 -0.69
C GLY A 38 -13.80 -9.06 0.69
N ASN A 39 -14.70 -9.82 1.28
CA ASN A 39 -15.21 -9.49 2.61
C ASN A 39 -14.32 -10.09 3.70
N TRP A 40 -13.20 -9.42 3.97
CA TRP A 40 -12.23 -9.81 4.98
C TRP A 40 -11.50 -8.57 5.49
N HIS A 41 -10.57 -8.75 6.46
CA HIS A 41 -9.95 -7.62 7.15
C HIS A 41 -8.77 -6.96 6.42
N ARG A 42 -8.31 -7.54 5.30
CA ARG A 42 -7.19 -7.00 4.52
C ARG A 42 -7.63 -6.61 3.11
N GLN A 43 -8.67 -5.80 3.03
CA GLN A 43 -9.21 -5.37 1.75
C GLN A 43 -8.29 -4.43 1.01
N ILE A 44 -7.68 -3.46 1.72
CA ILE A 44 -6.80 -2.46 1.13
C ILE A 44 -5.56 -2.29 1.99
N SER A 45 -4.39 -2.35 1.36
CA SER A 45 -3.12 -2.10 2.04
C SER A 45 -2.61 -0.69 1.76
N LEU A 46 -2.04 -0.07 2.78
CA LEU A 46 -1.42 1.25 2.70
C LEU A 46 0.03 1.17 3.16
N LEU A 47 0.91 1.90 2.47
CA LEU A 47 2.32 1.97 2.81
C LEU A 47 2.79 3.41 2.65
N ALA A 48 3.52 3.92 3.64
CA ALA A 48 4.08 5.27 3.59
C ALA A 48 5.35 5.30 2.75
N THR A 49 5.50 6.30 1.89
CA THR A 49 6.73 6.48 1.13
C THR A 49 7.93 6.70 2.06
N GLU A 50 7.71 7.29 3.23
CA GLU A 50 8.73 7.48 4.27
C GLU A 50 9.29 6.16 4.78
N SER A 51 8.51 5.08 4.72
CA SER A 51 8.98 3.73 5.08
C SER A 51 9.82 3.10 3.98
N VAL A 52 9.64 3.52 2.73
CA VAL A 52 10.35 2.99 1.57
C VAL A 52 11.68 3.72 1.33
N GLU A 53 11.77 5.00 1.67
CA GLU A 53 12.93 5.84 1.37
C GLU A 53 14.26 5.30 1.92
N PRO A 54 14.37 4.79 3.15
CA PRO A 54 15.63 4.23 3.63
C PRO A 54 16.12 3.06 2.77
N MET A 55 15.18 2.27 2.25
CA MET A 55 15.51 1.13 1.39
C MET A 55 15.95 1.59 0.01
N ARG A 56 15.35 2.65 -0.55
CA ARG A 56 15.80 3.26 -1.80
C ARG A 56 17.24 3.76 -1.69
N LYS A 57 17.56 4.45 -0.60
CA LYS A 57 18.91 4.96 -0.36
C LYS A 57 19.93 3.84 -0.29
N LYS A 58 19.59 2.73 0.35
CA LYS A 58 20.46 1.56 0.44
C LYS A 58 20.72 0.96 -0.94
N LEU A 59 19.70 0.81 -1.75
CA LEU A 59 19.82 0.24 -3.10
C LEU A 59 20.59 1.18 -4.03
N ASP A 60 20.44 2.49 -3.87
CA ASP A 60 21.23 3.46 -4.64
C ASP A 60 22.74 3.31 -4.38
N SER A 61 23.13 3.09 -3.12
CA SER A 61 24.54 2.92 -2.77
C SER A 61 25.12 1.60 -3.30
N ASP A 62 24.28 0.58 -3.48
CA ASP A 62 24.70 -0.73 -3.97
C ASP A 62 24.82 -0.81 -5.50
N ARG A 63 24.40 0.21 -6.22
CA ARG A 63 24.43 0.30 -7.69
C ARG A 63 23.69 -0.83 -8.43
N LEU A 64 22.90 -1.64 -7.74
CA LEU A 64 22.18 -2.76 -8.35
C LEU A 64 20.95 -2.31 -9.15
N LYS A 65 20.45 -1.13 -8.88
CA LYS A 65 19.24 -0.60 -9.52
C LYS A 65 19.38 -0.40 -11.03
N THR A 66 20.62 -0.25 -11.54
CA THR A 66 20.84 -0.04 -12.97
C THR A 66 20.59 -1.31 -13.79
N GLU A 67 20.68 -2.48 -13.14
CA GLU A 67 20.47 -3.77 -13.78
C GLU A 67 19.03 -4.27 -13.67
N ASN A 68 18.29 -3.80 -12.64
CA ASN A 68 16.92 -4.22 -12.39
C ASN A 68 16.04 -2.99 -12.11
N PRO A 69 15.08 -2.65 -13.00
CA PRO A 69 14.21 -1.49 -12.79
C PRO A 69 13.43 -1.53 -11.47
N LEU A 70 13.19 -2.71 -10.90
CA LEU A 70 12.47 -2.85 -9.63
C LEU A 70 13.27 -2.31 -8.45
N PHE A 71 14.58 -2.16 -8.57
CA PHE A 71 15.41 -1.57 -7.50
C PHE A 71 15.21 -0.07 -7.34
N SER A 72 14.52 0.61 -8.28
CA SER A 72 14.06 1.98 -8.07
C SER A 72 12.87 2.04 -7.11
N LEU A 73 12.31 0.91 -6.72
CA LEU A 73 11.17 0.74 -5.82
C LEU A 73 9.97 1.58 -6.26
N PRO A 74 9.44 1.32 -7.46
CA PRO A 74 8.26 2.04 -7.94
C PRO A 74 7.03 1.74 -7.09
N ALA A 75 6.02 2.60 -7.16
CA ALA A 75 4.76 2.36 -6.47
C ALA A 75 4.19 0.99 -6.84
N GLY A 76 3.71 0.26 -5.85
CA GLY A 76 3.14 -1.08 -6.02
C GLY A 76 4.13 -2.22 -5.87
N VAL A 77 5.44 -1.96 -5.81
CA VAL A 77 6.46 -3.01 -5.76
C VAL A 77 6.36 -3.87 -4.51
N PHE A 78 5.85 -3.34 -3.41
CA PHE A 78 5.62 -4.10 -2.17
C PHE A 78 4.20 -4.64 -2.05
N ALA A 79 3.47 -4.67 -3.16
CA ALA A 79 2.06 -5.06 -3.23
C ALA A 79 1.13 -4.13 -2.44
N GLU A 80 1.55 -2.90 -2.18
CA GLU A 80 0.70 -1.90 -1.55
C GLU A 80 -0.35 -1.40 -2.56
N ASN A 81 -1.57 -1.17 -2.06
CA ASN A 81 -2.62 -0.56 -2.86
C ASN A 81 -2.49 0.96 -2.89
N ILE A 82 -2.20 1.58 -1.75
CA ILE A 82 -2.09 3.03 -1.62
C ILE A 82 -0.73 3.38 -1.05
N LEU A 83 0.06 4.12 -1.82
CA LEU A 83 1.31 4.70 -1.36
C LEU A 83 1.00 6.11 -0.85
N THR A 84 1.42 6.41 0.39
CA THR A 84 1.07 7.65 1.07
C THR A 84 2.29 8.50 1.39
N GLU A 85 2.05 9.78 1.71
CA GLU A 85 3.05 10.73 2.18
C GLU A 85 2.47 11.59 3.28
N GLY A 86 3.30 11.93 4.27
CA GLY A 86 2.93 12.91 5.28
C GLY A 86 2.10 12.37 6.45
N ILE A 87 1.90 11.07 6.54
CA ILE A 87 1.18 10.46 7.66
C ILE A 87 1.93 9.20 8.12
N ASP A 88 2.14 9.07 9.42
CA ASP A 88 2.82 7.92 10.01
C ASP A 88 1.85 6.78 10.26
N LEU A 89 1.66 5.94 9.24
CA LEU A 89 0.64 4.88 9.24
C LEU A 89 0.84 3.85 10.33
N LYS A 90 2.08 3.44 10.57
CA LYS A 90 2.38 2.33 11.50
C LYS A 90 2.06 2.64 12.96
N THR A 91 1.89 3.92 13.31
CA THR A 91 1.52 4.34 14.67
C THR A 91 0.02 4.48 14.88
N LEU A 92 -0.79 4.30 13.83
CA LEU A 92 -2.24 4.40 13.93
C LEU A 92 -2.82 3.15 14.58
N PRO A 93 -3.58 3.28 15.67
CA PRO A 93 -4.20 2.10 16.28
C PRO A 93 -5.19 1.42 15.35
N VAL A 94 -5.36 0.11 15.51
CA VAL A 94 -6.47 -0.62 14.88
C VAL A 94 -7.79 0.03 15.30
N GLY A 95 -8.69 0.21 14.35
CA GLY A 95 -9.93 0.95 14.57
C GLY A 95 -9.88 2.42 14.16
N THR A 96 -8.68 2.94 13.85
CA THR A 96 -8.56 4.32 13.34
C THR A 96 -9.28 4.44 12.01
N ARG A 97 -10.09 5.48 11.87
CA ARG A 97 -10.83 5.77 10.64
C ARG A 97 -10.12 6.89 9.89
N LEU A 98 -9.93 6.68 8.60
CA LEU A 98 -9.25 7.61 7.71
C LEU A 98 -10.20 8.06 6.61
N GLN A 99 -10.33 9.37 6.44
CA GLN A 99 -10.95 9.95 5.24
C GLN A 99 -9.87 9.98 4.16
N VAL A 100 -10.06 9.24 3.08
CA VAL A 100 -9.14 9.18 1.95
C VAL A 100 -9.91 9.58 0.70
N GLY A 101 -9.68 10.80 0.21
CA GLY A 101 -10.53 11.34 -0.86
C GLY A 101 -11.99 11.33 -0.44
N GLU A 102 -12.85 10.67 -1.21
CA GLU A 102 -14.28 10.54 -0.92
C GLU A 102 -14.61 9.36 -0.01
N ALA A 103 -13.67 8.43 0.17
CA ALA A 103 -13.89 7.18 0.89
C ALA A 103 -13.49 7.29 2.36
N VAL A 104 -14.00 6.37 3.18
CA VAL A 104 -13.57 6.18 4.56
C VAL A 104 -13.05 4.76 4.71
N LEU A 105 -11.83 4.65 5.23
CA LEU A 105 -11.18 3.37 5.51
C LEU A 105 -10.95 3.22 7.01
N CYS A 106 -11.07 1.99 7.51
CA CYS A 106 -10.82 1.68 8.92
C CYS A 106 -9.62 0.73 9.04
N VAL A 107 -8.64 1.08 9.86
CA VAL A 107 -7.46 0.27 10.10
C VAL A 107 -7.83 -1.02 10.80
N THR A 108 -7.45 -2.15 10.25
CA THR A 108 -7.76 -3.48 10.79
C THR A 108 -6.53 -4.25 11.22
N GLN A 109 -5.35 -3.93 10.66
CA GLN A 109 -4.12 -4.66 10.98
C GLN A 109 -2.91 -3.79 10.69
N ILE A 110 -1.90 -3.89 11.54
CA ILE A 110 -0.61 -3.20 11.36
C ILE A 110 0.44 -4.29 11.10
N GLY A 111 1.12 -4.20 9.94
CA GLY A 111 2.07 -5.21 9.52
C GLY A 111 1.42 -6.55 9.20
N LYS A 112 2.22 -7.52 8.86
CA LYS A 112 1.77 -8.90 8.62
C LYS A 112 2.94 -9.86 8.70
N GLU A 113 2.64 -11.16 8.88
CA GLU A 113 3.61 -12.21 8.65
C GLU A 113 3.78 -12.41 7.14
N CYS A 114 5.01 -12.66 6.70
CA CYS A 114 5.31 -12.83 5.29
C CYS A 114 6.11 -14.11 5.09
N HIS A 115 5.70 -14.93 4.13
CA HIS A 115 6.46 -16.10 3.71
C HIS A 115 7.71 -15.67 2.94
N ALA A 116 8.83 -16.37 3.16
CA ALA A 116 10.11 -16.04 2.57
C ALA A 116 10.14 -16.10 1.04
N ASP A 117 9.20 -16.80 0.42
CA ASP A 117 9.19 -17.10 -1.01
C ASP A 117 8.22 -16.24 -1.83
N CYS A 118 7.74 -15.10 -1.33
CA CYS A 118 6.87 -14.26 -2.14
C CYS A 118 7.64 -13.63 -3.32
N ALA A 119 6.92 -13.36 -4.42
CA ALA A 119 7.51 -12.81 -5.64
C ALA A 119 8.21 -11.48 -5.41
N ILE A 120 7.69 -10.65 -4.51
CA ILE A 120 8.24 -9.33 -4.19
C ILE A 120 9.62 -9.48 -3.55
N ARG A 121 9.74 -10.36 -2.55
CA ARG A 121 11.01 -10.59 -1.85
C ARG A 121 12.06 -11.16 -2.80
N LYS A 122 11.67 -12.04 -3.70
CA LYS A 122 12.58 -12.58 -4.73
C LYS A 122 13.04 -11.50 -5.69
N ALA A 123 12.17 -10.55 -6.05
CA ALA A 123 12.49 -9.49 -7.01
C ALA A 123 13.40 -8.42 -6.44
N VAL A 124 13.19 -7.99 -5.20
CA VAL A 124 13.93 -6.85 -4.60
C VAL A 124 14.75 -7.22 -3.36
N GLY A 125 14.68 -8.46 -2.89
CA GLY A 125 15.50 -8.97 -1.79
C GLY A 125 14.95 -8.69 -0.39
N ASP A 126 13.96 -7.81 -0.23
CA ASP A 126 13.35 -7.46 1.04
C ASP A 126 11.96 -6.88 0.82
N CYS A 127 11.20 -6.72 1.90
CA CYS A 127 9.87 -6.12 1.84
C CYS A 127 9.59 -5.37 3.14
N VAL A 128 9.17 -4.11 3.03
CA VAL A 128 8.82 -3.28 4.20
C VAL A 128 7.38 -3.47 4.64
N MET A 129 6.51 -4.03 3.80
CA MET A 129 5.09 -4.21 4.11
C MET A 129 4.85 -4.99 5.42
N PRO A 130 5.55 -6.11 5.70
CA PRO A 130 5.32 -6.84 6.95
C PRO A 130 5.60 -6.03 8.22
N ARG A 131 6.51 -5.06 8.14
CA ARG A 131 6.93 -4.28 9.30
C ARG A 131 6.15 -2.97 9.43
N GLU A 132 5.87 -2.29 8.33
CA GLU A 132 5.42 -0.91 8.35
C GLU A 132 4.14 -0.66 7.55
N GLY A 133 3.68 -1.63 6.76
CA GLY A 133 2.40 -1.51 6.07
C GLY A 133 1.21 -1.70 6.99
N ILE A 134 0.08 -1.13 6.61
CA ILE A 134 -1.18 -1.33 7.32
C ILE A 134 -2.24 -1.85 6.38
N PHE A 135 -3.27 -2.47 6.95
CA PHE A 135 -4.42 -2.97 6.22
C PHE A 135 -5.69 -2.32 6.71
N THR A 136 -6.63 -2.15 5.82
CA THR A 136 -7.89 -1.47 6.11
C THR A 136 -9.06 -2.18 5.45
N VAL A 137 -10.25 -1.89 5.96
CA VAL A 137 -11.52 -2.21 5.29
C VAL A 137 -12.20 -0.92 4.89
N VAL A 138 -13.07 -1.00 3.89
CA VAL A 138 -13.84 0.15 3.41
C VAL A 138 -15.09 0.31 4.26
N GLU A 139 -15.27 1.48 4.88
CA GLU A 139 -16.50 1.83 5.59
C GLU A 139 -17.44 2.66 4.70
N LYS A 140 -16.89 3.52 3.86
CA LYS A 140 -17.66 4.36 2.95
C LYS A 140 -17.07 4.25 1.55
N ASP A 141 -17.92 3.94 0.57
CA ASP A 141 -17.54 3.85 -0.83
C ASP A 141 -17.06 5.19 -1.38
N GLY A 142 -16.22 5.14 -2.40
CA GLY A 142 -15.76 6.33 -3.08
C GLY A 142 -14.68 6.02 -4.10
N ILE A 143 -14.23 7.06 -4.79
CA ILE A 143 -13.09 7.01 -5.71
C ILE A 143 -11.89 7.64 -5.01
N ILE A 144 -10.74 6.99 -5.12
CA ILE A 144 -9.46 7.49 -4.58
C ILE A 144 -8.49 7.67 -5.74
N ARG A 145 -7.85 8.83 -5.79
CA ARG A 145 -6.89 9.20 -6.83
C ARG A 145 -5.59 9.69 -6.22
N PRO A 146 -4.47 9.59 -6.96
CA PRO A 146 -3.24 10.28 -6.56
C PRO A 146 -3.50 11.77 -6.33
N GLY A 147 -2.94 12.31 -5.25
CA GLY A 147 -3.17 13.69 -4.83
C GLY A 147 -4.28 13.89 -3.82
N ASP A 148 -5.13 12.90 -3.61
CA ASP A 148 -6.21 13.01 -2.64
C ASP A 148 -5.67 13.15 -1.21
N PRO A 149 -6.34 13.96 -0.36
CA PRO A 149 -5.93 14.12 1.04
C PRO A 149 -6.31 12.92 1.88
N ILE A 150 -5.52 12.69 2.93
CA ILE A 150 -5.78 11.67 3.95
C ILE A 150 -5.88 12.39 5.29
N ALA A 151 -7.01 12.21 5.98
CA ALA A 151 -7.23 12.81 7.29
C ALA A 151 -7.70 11.75 8.29
N ILE A 152 -7.22 11.85 9.52
CA ILE A 152 -7.68 10.99 10.62
C ILE A 152 -9.01 11.56 11.13
N LEU A 153 -10.02 10.73 11.20
CA LEU A 153 -11.34 11.10 11.69
C LEU A 153 -11.45 11.00 13.20
#